data_f0daa3816c1db92107eff614fe1de4d4
#
_entry.id   f0daa3816c1db92107eff614fe1de4d4
#
_cell.length_a   1.000
_cell.length_b   1.000
_cell.length_c   1.000
_cell.angle_alpha   90.00
_cell.angle_beta   90.00
_cell.angle_gamma   90.00
#
_symmetry.space_group_name_H-M   'P 1'
#
loop_
_entity.id
_entity.type
_entity.pdbx_description
1 polymer ?
#
loop_
_entity_poly.entity_id
_entity_poly.type
_entity_poly.pdbx_seq_one_letter_code
_entity_poly.pdbx_strand_id
1 'polypeptide(L)'
;TIPVSVVDENTLVADYYLEQNYPNPFNPSTKINFGLEKAGNVEIAVYNILGNKVATLFNGYKSAGKHSVTFDAAKLSSGVYFYKINSEGFVKTRKMVLEK
;
A
#
# COMPACT_ATOMS: atom_id res chain seq x y z
N THR A 1 -28.11 16.02 10.74
CA THR A 1 -27.01 16.35 9.82
C THR A 1 -25.67 16.05 10.49
N ILE A 2 -24.84 15.33 9.81
CA ILE A 2 -23.48 15.15 10.29
C ILE A 2 -22.75 16.46 10.15
N PRO A 3 -22.28 17.03 11.25
CA PRO A 3 -21.52 18.27 11.16
C PRO A 3 -20.29 18.07 10.27
N VAL A 4 -19.99 19.07 9.47
CA VAL A 4 -18.82 19.05 8.63
C VAL A 4 -17.56 18.81 9.47
N SER A 5 -17.59 19.29 10.70
CA SER A 5 -16.45 19.14 11.61
C SER A 5 -16.15 17.68 11.96
N VAL A 6 -17.08 16.77 11.72
CA VAL A 6 -16.82 15.34 11.93
C VAL A 6 -15.98 14.76 10.79
N VAL A 7 -16.00 15.41 9.63
CA VAL A 7 -15.23 14.99 8.48
C VAL A 7 -13.87 15.65 8.58
N ASP A 8 -12.85 14.84 8.84
CA ASP A 8 -11.47 15.34 8.91
C ASP A 8 -10.91 15.44 7.50
N GLU A 9 -10.66 16.66 7.04
CA GLU A 9 -10.13 16.89 5.70
C GLU A 9 -8.80 16.19 5.49
N ASN A 10 -8.03 15.95 6.56
CA ASN A 10 -6.74 15.28 6.45
C ASN A 10 -6.89 13.80 6.13
N THR A 11 -8.07 13.22 6.32
CA THR A 11 -8.32 11.82 6.00
C THR A 11 -8.94 11.62 4.63
N LEU A 12 -9.40 12.70 3.99
CA LEU A 12 -9.98 12.63 2.65
C LEU A 12 -8.90 12.83 1.60
N VAL A 13 -9.04 12.15 0.50
CA VAL A 13 -8.10 12.26 -0.62
C VAL A 13 -8.88 12.51 -1.90
N ALA A 14 -8.29 13.30 -2.80
CA ALA A 14 -8.92 13.65 -4.07
C ALA A 14 -8.81 12.53 -5.09
N ASP A 15 -7.76 11.72 -4.99
CA ASP A 15 -7.48 10.65 -5.94
C ASP A 15 -6.90 9.45 -5.23
N TYR A 16 -6.98 8.31 -5.91
CA TYR A 16 -6.20 7.14 -5.46
C TYR A 16 -4.72 7.43 -5.61
N TYR A 17 -3.93 6.93 -4.66
CA TYR A 17 -2.48 7.03 -4.78
C TYR A 17 -1.80 5.86 -4.05
N LEU A 18 -0.56 5.59 -4.46
CA LEU A 18 0.31 4.61 -3.82
C LEU A 18 1.68 5.26 -3.71
N GLU A 19 2.12 5.52 -2.48
CA GLU A 19 3.40 6.17 -2.25
C GLU A 19 4.54 5.18 -2.27
N GLN A 20 5.75 5.71 -2.47
CA GLN A 20 6.96 4.91 -2.34
C GLN A 20 7.09 4.48 -0.89
N ASN A 21 7.45 3.22 -0.69
CA ASN A 21 7.66 2.69 0.66
C ASN A 21 8.78 3.44 1.36
N TYR A 22 8.69 3.51 2.68
CA TYR A 22 9.72 4.16 3.47
C TYR A 22 9.97 3.35 4.74
N PRO A 23 11.22 3.03 5.07
CA PRO A 23 12.44 3.34 4.32
C PRO A 23 12.57 2.50 3.05
N ASN A 24 13.39 3.00 2.12
CA ASN A 24 13.72 2.31 0.88
C ASN A 24 15.12 2.73 0.45
N PRO A 25 16.14 1.83 0.46
CA PRO A 25 16.04 0.40 0.81
C PRO A 25 15.59 0.17 2.24
N PHE A 26 15.08 -1.02 2.52
CA PHE A 26 14.57 -1.34 3.85
C PHE A 26 15.14 -2.65 4.40
N ASN A 27 15.11 -2.80 5.74
CA ASN A 27 15.64 -3.98 6.42
C ASN A 27 15.02 -4.11 7.81
N PRO A 28 14.25 -5.12 8.08
CA PRO A 28 13.50 -5.91 7.11
C PRO A 28 12.08 -5.36 6.92
N SER A 29 11.73 -4.24 7.55
CA SER A 29 10.37 -3.69 7.53
C SER A 29 10.31 -2.37 6.82
N THR A 30 9.19 -2.12 6.18
CA THR A 30 8.93 -0.86 5.51
C THR A 30 7.45 -0.54 5.60
N LYS A 31 7.12 0.73 5.46
CA LYS A 31 5.74 1.21 5.52
C LYS A 31 5.34 1.72 4.16
N ILE A 32 4.13 1.41 3.75
CA ILE A 32 3.56 1.82 2.47
C ILE A 32 2.29 2.62 2.76
N ASN A 33 2.27 3.87 2.31
CA ASN A 33 1.10 4.73 2.44
C ASN A 33 0.34 4.72 1.13
N PHE A 34 -0.98 4.71 1.22
CA PHE A 34 -1.82 4.77 0.04
C PHE A 34 -3.11 5.51 0.38
N GLY A 35 -3.79 5.95 -0.65
CA GLY A 35 -5.05 6.67 -0.49
C GLY A 35 -6.13 6.10 -1.37
N LEU A 36 -7.35 6.07 -0.85
CA LEU A 36 -8.52 5.61 -1.57
C LEU A 36 -9.46 6.78 -1.76
N GLU A 37 -9.75 7.10 -3.02
CA GLU A 37 -10.72 8.14 -3.33
C GLU A 37 -12.12 7.72 -2.87
N LYS A 38 -12.42 6.43 -3.00
CA LYS A 38 -13.71 5.86 -2.62
C LYS A 38 -13.50 4.63 -1.78
N ALA A 39 -14.42 4.38 -0.86
CA ALA A 39 -14.43 3.14 -0.10
C ALA A 39 -14.66 1.97 -1.03
N GLY A 40 -14.05 0.85 -0.73
CA GLY A 40 -14.21 -0.36 -1.53
C GLY A 40 -13.20 -1.42 -1.16
N ASN A 41 -13.23 -2.49 -1.91
CA ASN A 41 -12.25 -3.55 -1.72
C ASN A 41 -10.91 -3.12 -2.27
N VAL A 42 -9.84 -3.48 -1.54
CA VAL A 42 -8.49 -3.16 -1.96
C VAL A 42 -7.61 -4.38 -1.71
N GLU A 43 -6.70 -4.63 -2.63
CA GLU A 43 -5.67 -5.64 -2.45
C GLU A 43 -4.32 -4.99 -2.63
N ILE A 44 -3.41 -5.27 -1.70
CA ILE A 44 -2.01 -4.85 -1.81
C ILE A 44 -1.16 -6.10 -1.67
N ALA A 45 -0.38 -6.40 -2.69
CA ALA A 45 0.42 -7.61 -2.76
C ALA A 45 1.84 -7.31 -3.19
N VAL A 46 2.75 -8.21 -2.82
CA VAL A 46 4.17 -8.09 -3.13
C VAL A 46 4.56 -9.20 -4.09
N TYR A 47 5.37 -8.85 -5.07
CA TYR A 47 5.83 -9.75 -6.12
C TYR A 47 7.35 -9.70 -6.21
N ASN A 48 7.95 -10.83 -6.57
CA ASN A 48 9.39 -10.87 -6.85
C ASN A 48 9.67 -10.45 -8.30
N ILE A 49 10.94 -10.47 -8.70
CA ILE A 49 11.32 -10.04 -10.05
C ILE A 49 10.81 -10.97 -11.14
N LEU A 50 10.40 -12.18 -10.79
CA LEU A 50 9.81 -13.11 -11.75
C LEU A 50 8.31 -12.90 -11.90
N GLY A 51 7.74 -11.99 -11.12
CA GLY A 51 6.31 -11.74 -11.17
C GLY A 51 5.49 -12.65 -10.29
N ASN A 52 6.11 -13.46 -9.46
CA ASN A 52 5.40 -14.35 -8.54
C ASN A 52 5.00 -13.58 -7.29
N LYS A 53 3.75 -13.77 -6.87
CA LYS A 53 3.25 -13.17 -5.64
C LYS A 53 3.92 -13.87 -4.45
N VAL A 54 4.60 -13.09 -3.61
CA VAL A 54 5.31 -13.62 -2.45
C VAL A 54 4.64 -13.23 -1.14
N ALA A 55 3.74 -12.25 -1.15
CA ALA A 55 3.03 -11.85 0.04
C ALA A 55 1.78 -11.06 -0.34
N THR A 56 0.76 -11.13 0.52
CA THR A 56 -0.41 -10.26 0.44
C THR A 56 -0.41 -9.42 1.71
N LEU A 57 -0.32 -8.10 1.55
CA LEU A 57 -0.25 -7.20 2.68
C LEU A 57 -1.61 -6.84 3.21
N PHE A 58 -2.58 -6.74 2.32
CA PHE A 58 -3.96 -6.48 2.69
C PHE A 58 -4.88 -6.96 1.58
N ASN A 59 -6.03 -7.50 1.98
CA ASN A 59 -7.07 -7.88 1.02
C ASN A 59 -8.41 -7.79 1.74
N GLY A 60 -9.18 -6.77 1.38
CA GLY A 60 -10.47 -6.56 2.02
C GLY A 60 -10.99 -5.16 1.79
N TYR A 61 -12.01 -4.80 2.55
CA TYR A 61 -12.68 -3.51 2.45
C TYR A 61 -11.97 -2.46 3.30
N LYS A 62 -11.83 -1.27 2.73
CA LYS A 62 -11.36 -0.10 3.48
C LYS A 62 -12.18 1.12 3.10
N SER A 63 -12.31 2.03 4.05
CA SER A 63 -13.00 3.30 3.83
C SER A 63 -12.15 4.22 2.94
N ALA A 64 -12.80 5.23 2.37
CA ALA A 64 -12.08 6.27 1.65
C ALA A 64 -11.13 6.99 2.60
N GLY A 65 -10.02 7.49 2.08
CA GLY A 65 -9.08 8.28 2.87
C GLY A 65 -7.66 7.72 2.83
N LYS A 66 -6.86 8.17 3.77
CA LYS A 66 -5.45 7.80 3.88
C LYS A 66 -5.31 6.54 4.72
N HIS A 67 -4.43 5.66 4.25
CA HIS A 67 -4.16 4.38 4.89
C HIS A 67 -2.69 4.05 4.82
N SER A 68 -2.27 3.08 5.63
CA SER A 68 -0.92 2.55 5.54
C SER A 68 -0.92 1.08 5.90
N VAL A 69 0.08 0.37 5.35
CA VAL A 69 0.36 -1.02 5.72
C VAL A 69 1.85 -1.15 5.98
N THR A 70 2.20 -2.08 6.84
CA THR A 70 3.60 -2.39 7.13
C THR A 70 3.92 -3.74 6.52
N PHE A 71 5.09 -3.82 5.86
CA PHE A 71 5.57 -5.07 5.28
C PHE A 71 6.82 -5.50 6.01
N ASP A 72 6.77 -6.70 6.57
CA ASP A 72 7.92 -7.33 7.23
C ASP A 72 8.44 -8.44 6.32
N ALA A 73 9.62 -8.22 5.77
CA ALA A 73 10.24 -9.12 4.82
C ALA A 73 11.36 -9.96 5.45
N ALA A 74 11.26 -10.22 6.74
CA ALA A 74 12.33 -10.95 7.47
C ALA A 74 12.65 -12.31 6.84
N LYS A 75 11.66 -12.95 6.22
CA LYS A 75 11.83 -14.28 5.62
C LYS A 75 12.20 -14.25 4.15
N LEU A 76 12.32 -13.08 3.56
CA LEU A 76 12.67 -12.94 2.16
C LEU A 76 14.14 -12.64 1.99
N SER A 77 14.69 -13.00 0.83
CA SER A 77 16.07 -12.69 0.48
C SER A 77 16.21 -11.23 0.06
N SER A 78 17.38 -10.65 0.30
CA SER A 78 17.67 -9.31 -0.21
C SER A 78 17.47 -9.28 -1.71
N GLY A 79 16.96 -8.17 -2.21
CA GLY A 79 16.72 -8.02 -3.64
C GLY A 79 15.63 -7.03 -3.93
N VAL A 80 15.24 -7.01 -5.21
CA VAL A 80 14.21 -6.12 -5.72
C VAL A 80 12.85 -6.82 -5.67
N TYR A 81 11.86 -6.08 -5.17
CA TYR A 81 10.48 -6.54 -5.12
C TYR A 81 9.57 -5.44 -5.65
N PHE A 82 8.36 -5.83 -6.02
CA PHE A 82 7.34 -4.88 -6.47
C PHE A 82 6.12 -5.04 -5.59
N TYR A 83 5.46 -3.94 -5.31
CA TYR A 83 4.17 -4.01 -4.63
C TYR A 83 3.12 -3.32 -5.48
N LYS A 84 1.94 -3.90 -5.49
CA LYS A 84 0.85 -3.46 -6.35
C LYS A 84 -0.41 -3.29 -5.53
N ILE A 85 -1.08 -2.16 -5.76
CA ILE A 85 -2.42 -1.92 -5.22
C ILE A 85 -3.43 -2.10 -6.34
N ASN A 86 -4.56 -2.70 -5.99
CA ASN A 86 -5.69 -2.82 -6.91
C ASN A 86 -6.96 -2.50 -6.11
N SER A 87 -7.65 -1.45 -6.49
CA SER A 87 -8.89 -1.03 -5.82
C SER A 87 -9.78 -0.31 -6.81
N GLU A 88 -10.98 -0.82 -7.02
CA GLU A 88 -12.01 -0.17 -7.82
C GLU A 88 -11.49 0.32 -9.18
N GLY A 89 -10.71 -0.53 -9.84
CA GLY A 89 -10.14 -0.18 -11.15
C GLY A 89 -8.84 0.58 -11.11
N PHE A 90 -8.46 1.12 -9.96
CA PHE A 90 -7.15 1.76 -9.80
C PHE A 90 -6.09 0.68 -9.57
N VAL A 91 -5.06 0.67 -10.41
CA VAL A 91 -3.95 -0.29 -10.29
C VAL A 91 -2.66 0.49 -10.42
N LYS A 92 -1.77 0.33 -9.44
CA LYS A 92 -0.46 0.94 -9.48
C LYS A 92 0.57 0.00 -8.87
N THR A 93 1.76 -0.01 -9.45
CA THR A 93 2.87 -0.84 -9.00
C THR A 93 4.08 0.04 -8.72
N ARG A 94 4.79 -0.25 -7.65
CA ARG A 94 6.04 0.42 -7.33
C ARG A 94 7.12 -0.59 -6.98
N LYS A 95 8.36 -0.19 -7.16
CA LYS A 95 9.53 -1.01 -6.87
C LYS A 95 10.05 -0.66 -5.47
N MET A 96 10.54 -1.67 -4.76
CA MET A 96 11.20 -1.49 -3.48
C MET A 96 12.42 -2.41 -3.40
N VAL A 97 13.37 -2.04 -2.55
CA VAL A 97 14.62 -2.80 -2.41
C VAL A 97 14.77 -3.25 -0.96
N LEU A 98 14.88 -4.57 -0.79
CA LEU A 98 15.17 -5.17 0.50
C LEU A 98 16.68 -5.38 0.59
N GLU A 99 17.27 -4.79 1.62
CA GLU A 99 18.73 -4.79 1.78
C GLU A 99 19.06 -5.20 3.21
N LYS A 100 19.20 -6.48 3.41
CA LYS A 100 19.54 -7.04 4.71
C LYS A 100 21.00 -6.94 5.03
#